data_9a781a8100b7d58a8aab88359899c940
#
_entry.id   9a781a8100b7d58a8aab88359899c940
#
_cell.length_a   1.000
_cell.length_b   1.000
_cell.length_c   1.000
_cell.angle_alpha   90.00
_cell.angle_beta   90.00
_cell.angle_gamma   90.00
#
_symmetry.space_group_name_H-M   'P 1'
#
loop_
_entity.id
_entity.type
_entity.pdbx_description
1 polymer ?
#
loop_
_entity_poly.entity_id
_entity_poly.type
_entity_poly.pdbx_seq_one_letter_code
_entity_poly.pdbx_strand_id
1 'polypeptide(L)'
;MAADGRGGARLSESPAVVNVDPGWLAARAAADTSARASTVETLLPDLINYLIEIRAVDGILEIIDLGAGTGANQKWLAPRLPFQQRWIHLDHDPVISRSLPQPSDTMIIDSSVESLGRLLAEGSVDQRLVTCSALLDVLTTAQLDAVCEAVIDNQVPALFSLSVTGAQSVSPVDPHDQPLLDAFNDHQRRAGRAGPEAITLAGAALRAGGFTVRSAETPWQLSAPGDSAFVAQLLQERLDAAVVQDPGLSVIAKAWFELRRAQLELGVLQIEVGHRDILALPGGTSAFAERAEVEHRADVTTQAEPLYGAGQRIREQIGASEP
;
A
#
# COMPACT_ATOMS: atom_id res chain seq x y z
N MET A 1 9.29 59.72 -4.48
CA MET A 1 9.53 58.68 -5.52
C MET A 1 9.43 57.34 -4.84
N ALA A 2 8.29 56.70 -5.02
CA ALA A 2 7.93 55.40 -4.43
C ALA A 2 8.45 54.30 -5.35
N ALA A 3 9.13 53.29 -4.79
CA ALA A 3 9.50 52.06 -5.51
C ALA A 3 8.49 50.98 -5.09
N ASP A 4 7.71 50.55 -6.06
CA ASP A 4 6.67 49.56 -5.98
C ASP A 4 7.31 48.16 -6.02
N GLY A 5 7.35 47.46 -4.90
CA GLY A 5 7.82 46.12 -4.76
C GLY A 5 6.68 45.11 -4.87
N ARG A 6 6.32 44.72 -6.09
CA ARG A 6 5.36 43.60 -6.30
C ARG A 6 6.04 42.27 -6.00
N GLY A 7 5.78 41.76 -4.82
CA GLY A 7 6.01 40.37 -4.49
C GLY A 7 5.07 39.46 -5.30
N GLY A 8 5.61 38.83 -6.34
CA GLY A 8 4.90 37.78 -7.06
C GLY A 8 4.70 36.58 -6.14
N ALA A 9 3.45 36.34 -5.70
CA ALA A 9 3.06 35.07 -5.11
C ALA A 9 3.32 33.97 -6.13
N ARG A 10 4.25 33.07 -5.84
CA ARG A 10 4.37 31.81 -6.57
C ARG A 10 3.08 31.03 -6.32
N LEU A 11 2.32 30.83 -7.39
CA LEU A 11 1.23 29.88 -7.38
C LEU A 11 1.85 28.52 -7.00
N SER A 12 1.40 27.94 -5.89
CA SER A 12 1.74 26.58 -5.53
C SER A 12 1.22 25.68 -6.66
N GLU A 13 2.14 25.03 -7.38
CA GLU A 13 1.76 23.96 -8.28
C GLU A 13 1.01 22.91 -7.46
N SER A 14 -0.25 22.70 -7.75
CA SER A 14 -1.02 21.59 -7.20
C SER A 14 -0.25 20.29 -7.50
N PRO A 15 -0.11 19.37 -6.54
CA PRO A 15 0.59 18.11 -6.78
C PRO A 15 -0.05 17.42 -7.99
N ALA A 16 0.78 17.04 -8.96
CA ALA A 16 0.32 16.42 -10.19
C ALA A 16 -0.50 15.17 -9.82
N VAL A 17 -1.75 15.16 -10.25
CA VAL A 17 -2.66 14.02 -10.12
C VAL A 17 -2.03 12.83 -10.86
N VAL A 18 -1.84 11.70 -10.17
CA VAL A 18 -1.30 10.49 -10.78
C VAL A 18 -2.45 9.77 -11.48
N ASN A 19 -2.53 9.90 -12.79
CA ASN A 19 -3.45 9.08 -13.59
C ASN A 19 -2.81 7.72 -13.79
N VAL A 20 -3.48 6.67 -13.30
CA VAL A 20 -3.04 5.28 -13.44
C VAL A 20 -3.60 4.69 -14.73
N ASP A 21 -2.74 4.06 -15.54
CA ASP A 21 -3.17 3.38 -16.75
C ASP A 21 -4.12 2.20 -16.42
N PRO A 22 -5.34 2.13 -17.00
CA PRO A 22 -6.23 0.99 -16.82
C PRO A 22 -5.63 -0.35 -17.24
N GLY A 23 -4.71 -0.37 -18.22
CA GLY A 23 -3.97 -1.55 -18.62
C GLY A 23 -3.07 -2.08 -17.52
N TRP A 24 -2.39 -1.19 -16.78
CA TRP A 24 -1.61 -1.52 -15.60
C TRP A 24 -2.47 -2.14 -14.49
N LEU A 25 -3.63 -1.53 -14.20
CA LEU A 25 -4.56 -2.06 -13.19
C LEU A 25 -5.06 -3.46 -13.55
N ALA A 26 -5.30 -3.73 -14.82
CA ALA A 26 -5.70 -5.05 -15.29
C ALA A 26 -4.56 -6.08 -15.19
N ALA A 27 -3.33 -5.68 -15.52
CA ALA A 27 -2.16 -6.55 -15.51
C ALA A 27 -1.80 -7.04 -14.10
N ARG A 28 -1.95 -6.17 -13.07
CA ARG A 28 -1.62 -6.51 -11.68
C ARG A 28 -2.71 -7.29 -10.94
N ALA A 29 -3.95 -7.37 -11.48
CA ALA A 29 -5.12 -7.86 -10.74
C ALA A 29 -4.98 -9.28 -10.18
N ALA A 30 -4.29 -10.18 -10.90
CA ALA A 30 -4.03 -11.54 -10.44
C ALA A 30 -3.03 -11.56 -9.28
N ALA A 31 -1.94 -10.80 -9.36
CA ALA A 31 -0.95 -10.64 -8.32
C ALA A 31 -1.57 -10.02 -7.05
N ASP A 32 -2.38 -8.96 -7.20
CA ASP A 32 -3.12 -8.32 -6.11
C ASP A 32 -4.03 -9.32 -5.38
N THR A 33 -4.74 -10.16 -6.13
CA THR A 33 -5.64 -11.16 -5.55
C THR A 33 -4.88 -12.23 -4.78
N SER A 34 -3.79 -12.73 -5.34
CA SER A 34 -2.95 -13.76 -4.70
C SER A 34 -2.26 -13.24 -3.45
N ALA A 35 -1.74 -12.02 -3.49
CA ALA A 35 -1.04 -11.39 -2.38
C ALA A 35 -1.91 -11.25 -1.12
N ARG A 36 -3.21 -11.01 -1.29
CA ARG A 36 -4.15 -10.83 -0.17
C ARG A 36 -4.59 -12.11 0.54
N ALA A 37 -3.98 -13.26 0.26
CA ALA A 37 -4.33 -14.52 0.94
C ALA A 37 -4.14 -14.40 2.46
N SER A 38 -3.03 -13.83 2.92
CA SER A 38 -2.77 -13.62 4.36
C SER A 38 -3.78 -12.67 5.02
N THR A 39 -4.26 -11.65 4.30
CA THR A 39 -5.33 -10.76 4.77
C THR A 39 -6.65 -11.52 4.99
N VAL A 40 -6.98 -12.44 4.08
CA VAL A 40 -8.18 -13.30 4.24
C VAL A 40 -8.07 -14.17 5.49
N GLU A 41 -6.89 -14.71 5.77
CA GLU A 41 -6.68 -15.63 6.89
C GLU A 41 -6.55 -14.91 8.24
N THR A 42 -6.07 -13.66 8.26
CA THR A 42 -5.70 -12.99 9.51
C THR A 42 -6.51 -11.73 9.81
N LEU A 43 -6.64 -10.80 8.87
CA LEU A 43 -7.27 -9.50 9.12
C LEU A 43 -8.79 -9.50 8.91
N LEU A 44 -9.28 -10.21 7.90
CA LEU A 44 -10.73 -10.26 7.63
C LEU A 44 -11.55 -10.90 8.74
N PRO A 45 -11.12 -11.99 9.39
CA PRO A 45 -11.84 -12.53 10.53
C PRO A 45 -12.01 -11.53 11.67
N ASP A 46 -10.98 -10.76 11.98
CA ASP A 46 -11.04 -9.74 13.02
C ASP A 46 -11.95 -8.58 12.63
N LEU A 47 -11.87 -8.10 11.39
CA LEU A 47 -12.77 -7.08 10.87
C LEU A 47 -14.24 -7.55 10.96
N ILE A 48 -14.53 -8.77 10.51
CA ILE A 48 -15.90 -9.33 10.54
C ILE A 48 -16.41 -9.44 11.97
N ASN A 49 -15.58 -9.96 12.88
CA ASN A 49 -15.95 -10.09 14.30
C ASN A 49 -16.24 -8.72 14.93
N TYR A 50 -15.36 -7.73 14.67
CA TYR A 50 -15.58 -6.36 15.14
C TYR A 50 -16.90 -5.78 14.61
N LEU A 51 -17.15 -5.91 13.29
CA LEU A 51 -18.37 -5.41 12.66
C LEU A 51 -19.63 -6.12 13.19
N ILE A 52 -19.55 -7.40 13.56
CA ILE A 52 -20.66 -8.13 14.23
C ILE A 52 -20.93 -7.55 15.62
N GLU A 53 -19.87 -7.27 16.40
CA GLU A 53 -20.01 -6.75 17.77
C GLU A 53 -20.64 -5.35 17.82
N ILE A 54 -20.27 -4.46 16.87
CA ILE A 54 -20.81 -3.10 16.82
C ILE A 54 -22.13 -2.99 16.04
N ARG A 55 -22.63 -4.09 15.47
CA ARG A 55 -23.76 -4.08 14.54
C ARG A 55 -25.08 -3.71 15.23
N ALA A 56 -25.74 -2.68 14.74
CA ALA A 56 -27.17 -2.50 14.96
C ALA A 56 -27.95 -3.61 14.24
N VAL A 57 -28.98 -4.15 14.89
CA VAL A 57 -29.88 -5.16 14.31
C VAL A 57 -30.47 -4.57 13.00
N ASP A 58 -30.27 -5.25 11.87
CA ASP A 58 -30.75 -4.86 10.53
C ASP A 58 -29.98 -3.71 9.82
N GLY A 59 -28.77 -3.35 10.25
CA GLY A 59 -27.96 -2.30 9.64
C GLY A 59 -27.31 -2.68 8.30
N ILE A 60 -27.22 -1.69 7.39
CA ILE A 60 -26.41 -1.75 6.15
C ILE A 60 -25.00 -1.27 6.48
N LEU A 61 -23.99 -2.04 6.12
CA LEU A 61 -22.59 -1.61 6.20
C LEU A 61 -22.29 -0.64 5.06
N GLU A 62 -21.99 0.61 5.38
CA GLU A 62 -21.52 1.59 4.41
C GLU A 62 -20.00 1.48 4.28
N ILE A 63 -19.52 1.21 3.07
CA ILE A 63 -18.11 1.03 2.77
C ILE A 63 -17.65 2.18 1.89
N ILE A 64 -16.69 2.96 2.39
CA ILE A 64 -16.09 4.09 1.68
C ILE A 64 -14.76 3.62 1.12
N ASP A 65 -14.70 3.49 -0.21
CA ASP A 65 -13.50 3.02 -0.93
C ASP A 65 -12.75 4.22 -1.51
N LEU A 66 -11.61 4.54 -0.91
CA LEU A 66 -10.78 5.69 -1.27
C LEU A 66 -9.81 5.30 -2.38
N GLY A 67 -9.80 6.07 -3.48
CA GLY A 67 -9.05 5.75 -4.69
C GLY A 67 -9.59 4.50 -5.36
N ALA A 68 -10.91 4.40 -5.51
CA ALA A 68 -11.61 3.20 -5.93
C ALA A 68 -11.20 2.68 -7.33
N GLY A 69 -10.71 3.55 -8.20
CA GLY A 69 -10.25 3.20 -9.53
C GLY A 69 -11.31 2.46 -10.34
N THR A 70 -10.99 1.27 -10.82
CA THR A 70 -11.91 0.40 -11.57
C THR A 70 -12.84 -0.44 -10.68
N GLY A 71 -12.86 -0.21 -9.37
CA GLY A 71 -13.63 -0.99 -8.39
C GLY A 71 -13.02 -2.37 -8.09
N ALA A 72 -11.73 -2.54 -8.31
CA ALA A 72 -11.03 -3.81 -8.05
C ALA A 72 -11.11 -4.19 -6.57
N ASN A 73 -10.99 -3.21 -5.66
CA ASN A 73 -11.10 -3.44 -4.23
C ASN A 73 -12.51 -3.92 -3.84
N GLN A 74 -13.57 -3.28 -4.35
CA GLN A 74 -14.95 -3.74 -4.14
C GLN A 74 -15.16 -5.16 -4.66
N LYS A 75 -14.71 -5.46 -5.88
CA LYS A 75 -14.82 -6.81 -6.46
C LYS A 75 -14.16 -7.88 -5.59
N TRP A 76 -13.05 -7.52 -4.94
CA TRP A 76 -12.32 -8.43 -4.07
C TRP A 76 -12.96 -8.53 -2.68
N LEU A 77 -13.31 -7.41 -2.05
CA LEU A 77 -13.73 -7.36 -0.64
C LEU A 77 -15.23 -7.71 -0.46
N ALA A 78 -16.11 -7.24 -1.35
CA ALA A 78 -17.56 -7.39 -1.19
C ALA A 78 -18.03 -8.84 -1.00
N PRO A 79 -17.55 -9.84 -1.77
CA PRO A 79 -17.96 -11.24 -1.59
C PRO A 79 -17.50 -11.87 -0.27
N ARG A 80 -16.57 -11.22 0.44
CA ARG A 80 -15.94 -11.71 1.68
C ARG A 80 -16.56 -11.15 2.94
N LEU A 81 -17.42 -10.14 2.81
CA LEU A 81 -18.12 -9.52 3.93
C LEU A 81 -19.57 -10.04 4.00
N PRO A 82 -19.99 -10.71 5.10
CA PRO A 82 -21.31 -11.33 5.20
C PRO A 82 -22.40 -10.33 5.64
N PHE A 83 -22.38 -9.12 5.07
CA PHE A 83 -23.29 -8.03 5.42
C PHE A 83 -24.03 -7.52 4.20
N GLN A 84 -25.19 -6.88 4.37
CA GLN A 84 -25.74 -6.00 3.37
C GLN A 84 -24.84 -4.77 3.27
N GLN A 85 -24.44 -4.38 2.05
CA GLN A 85 -23.41 -3.39 1.81
C GLN A 85 -23.93 -2.26 0.94
N ARG A 86 -23.50 -1.04 1.24
CA ARG A 86 -23.57 0.13 0.38
C ARG A 86 -22.16 0.65 0.15
N TRP A 87 -21.77 0.83 -1.10
CA TRP A 87 -20.43 1.29 -1.47
C TRP A 87 -20.46 2.74 -1.89
N ILE A 88 -19.55 3.53 -1.35
CA ILE A 88 -19.27 4.90 -1.77
C ILE A 88 -17.84 4.91 -2.29
N HIS A 89 -17.68 5.25 -3.56
CA HIS A 89 -16.38 5.32 -4.20
C HIS A 89 -15.90 6.76 -4.27
N LEU A 90 -14.74 7.02 -3.70
CA LEU A 90 -14.05 8.29 -3.79
C LEU A 90 -12.90 8.14 -4.77
N ASP A 91 -12.98 8.83 -5.92
CA ASP A 91 -11.90 8.84 -6.91
C ASP A 91 -11.87 10.19 -7.64
N HIS A 92 -10.67 10.64 -7.98
CA HIS A 92 -10.47 11.88 -8.70
C HIS A 92 -10.61 11.73 -10.22
N ASP A 93 -10.55 10.50 -10.76
CA ASP A 93 -10.64 10.24 -12.20
C ASP A 93 -12.07 9.86 -12.61
N PRO A 94 -12.82 10.77 -13.25
CA PRO A 94 -14.17 10.49 -13.68
C PRO A 94 -14.24 9.48 -14.84
N VAL A 95 -13.12 9.18 -15.52
CA VAL A 95 -13.09 8.21 -16.62
C VAL A 95 -13.03 6.80 -16.04
N ILE A 96 -12.19 6.57 -15.05
CA ILE A 96 -12.05 5.28 -14.37
C ILE A 96 -13.35 4.91 -13.65
N SER A 97 -13.97 5.88 -12.99
CA SER A 97 -15.24 5.69 -12.26
C SER A 97 -16.39 5.15 -13.11
N ARG A 98 -16.37 5.34 -14.43
CA ARG A 98 -17.40 4.76 -15.34
C ARG A 98 -17.31 3.24 -15.45
N SER A 99 -16.22 2.64 -15.00
CA SER A 99 -15.98 1.18 -15.04
C SER A 99 -16.49 0.47 -13.78
N LEU A 100 -17.01 1.22 -12.80
CA LEU A 100 -17.44 0.68 -11.52
C LEU A 100 -18.64 -0.27 -11.66
N PRO A 101 -18.72 -1.33 -10.84
CA PRO A 101 -19.85 -2.24 -10.82
C PRO A 101 -21.15 -1.50 -10.48
N GLN A 102 -22.21 -1.72 -11.25
CA GLN A 102 -23.56 -1.22 -10.99
C GLN A 102 -24.40 -2.32 -10.32
N PRO A 103 -25.33 -2.06 -9.37
CA PRO A 103 -25.64 -0.76 -8.79
C PRO A 103 -24.85 -0.55 -7.49
N SER A 104 -23.98 0.40 -7.46
CA SER A 104 -23.51 0.99 -6.20
C SER A 104 -24.19 2.36 -6.13
N ASP A 105 -24.56 2.83 -4.95
CA ASP A 105 -24.81 4.25 -4.72
C ASP A 105 -23.47 4.96 -4.89
N THR A 106 -23.00 5.02 -6.14
CA THR A 106 -21.69 5.52 -6.49
C THR A 106 -21.75 7.03 -6.41
N MET A 107 -21.33 7.57 -5.32
CA MET A 107 -21.04 8.99 -5.23
C MET A 107 -19.58 9.16 -5.68
N ILE A 108 -19.41 9.64 -6.92
CA ILE A 108 -18.10 10.07 -7.42
C ILE A 108 -17.88 11.45 -6.81
N ILE A 109 -17.11 11.50 -5.73
CA ILE A 109 -16.67 12.74 -5.14
C ILE A 109 -15.21 12.90 -5.52
N ASP A 110 -14.84 14.10 -5.97
CA ASP A 110 -13.45 14.50 -6.09
C ASP A 110 -12.70 14.07 -4.83
N SER A 111 -11.68 13.23 -4.99
CA SER A 111 -10.98 12.56 -3.90
C SER A 111 -10.05 13.50 -3.14
N SER A 112 -10.50 14.70 -2.83
CA SER A 112 -9.84 15.45 -1.78
C SER A 112 -10.05 14.69 -0.47
N VAL A 113 -9.01 14.56 0.33
CA VAL A 113 -9.08 14.01 1.69
C VAL A 113 -10.12 14.75 2.54
N GLU A 114 -10.35 16.03 2.23
CA GLU A 114 -11.42 16.86 2.79
C GLU A 114 -12.83 16.29 2.54
N SER A 115 -13.03 15.61 1.40
CA SER A 115 -14.29 14.94 1.09
C SER A 115 -14.53 13.71 1.97
N LEU A 116 -13.48 12.96 2.32
CA LEU A 116 -13.59 11.86 3.28
C LEU A 116 -14.04 12.34 4.65
N GLY A 117 -13.38 13.37 5.21
CA GLY A 117 -13.71 13.92 6.51
C GLY A 117 -15.16 14.44 6.57
N ARG A 118 -15.61 15.17 5.54
CA ARG A 118 -17.02 15.62 5.45
C ARG A 118 -17.99 14.46 5.37
N LEU A 119 -17.72 13.49 4.51
CA LEU A 119 -18.59 12.31 4.35
C LEU A 119 -18.73 11.52 5.66
N LEU A 120 -17.64 11.39 6.41
CA LEU A 120 -17.65 10.71 7.70
C LEU A 120 -18.39 11.53 8.77
N ALA A 121 -18.31 12.87 8.74
CA ALA A 121 -19.01 13.74 9.66
C ALA A 121 -20.52 13.89 9.32
N GLU A 122 -20.90 13.78 8.05
CA GLU A 122 -22.26 13.96 7.56
C GLU A 122 -23.00 12.63 7.52
N GLY A 123 -23.59 12.16 8.55
CA GLY A 123 -24.48 11.01 8.44
C GLY A 123 -24.67 10.23 9.73
N SER A 124 -25.86 9.70 9.89
CA SER A 124 -26.29 8.84 10.99
C SER A 124 -26.18 7.37 10.65
N VAL A 125 -25.15 6.95 9.91
CA VAL A 125 -24.98 5.53 9.59
C VAL A 125 -24.23 4.86 10.72
N ASP A 126 -24.88 3.92 11.38
CA ASP A 126 -24.36 3.26 12.60
C ASP A 126 -23.16 2.33 12.31
N GLN A 127 -22.90 2.01 11.04
CA GLN A 127 -21.79 1.12 10.66
C GLN A 127 -21.12 1.58 9.38
N ARG A 128 -19.85 1.90 9.51
CA ARG A 128 -18.99 2.30 8.39
C ARG A 128 -17.68 1.53 8.38
N LEU A 129 -17.10 1.41 7.20
CA LEU A 129 -15.74 0.92 6.97
C LEU A 129 -15.07 1.84 5.96
N VAL A 130 -13.91 2.37 6.28
CA VAL A 130 -13.04 3.05 5.30
C VAL A 130 -12.07 2.02 4.73
N THR A 131 -11.93 1.98 3.41
CA THR A 131 -10.98 1.09 2.76
C THR A 131 -10.27 1.79 1.60
N CYS A 132 -9.08 1.33 1.29
CA CYS A 132 -8.36 1.68 0.07
C CYS A 132 -7.45 0.52 -0.34
N SER A 133 -7.02 0.53 -1.60
CA SER A 133 -6.09 -0.47 -2.12
C SER A 133 -5.07 0.17 -3.04
N ALA A 134 -3.77 -0.01 -2.72
CA ALA A 134 -2.64 0.53 -3.49
C ALA A 134 -2.73 2.05 -3.72
N LEU A 135 -3.05 2.78 -2.67
CA LEU A 135 -3.23 4.22 -2.72
C LEU A 135 -2.27 4.98 -1.80
N LEU A 136 -2.01 4.46 -0.59
CA LEU A 136 -1.36 5.26 0.47
C LEU A 136 0.02 5.77 0.05
N ASP A 137 0.77 4.99 -0.70
CA ASP A 137 2.14 5.32 -1.16
C ASP A 137 2.18 6.48 -2.18
N VAL A 138 1.09 6.72 -2.89
CA VAL A 138 1.00 7.82 -3.86
C VAL A 138 0.45 9.12 -3.25
N LEU A 139 -0.09 9.06 -2.03
CA LEU A 139 -0.52 10.25 -1.28
C LEU A 139 0.71 11.03 -0.81
N THR A 140 0.58 12.35 -0.72
CA THR A 140 1.53 13.16 0.05
C THR A 140 1.39 12.83 1.55
N THR A 141 2.45 13.10 2.33
CA THR A 141 2.38 12.90 3.79
C THR A 141 1.22 13.67 4.41
N ALA A 142 0.97 14.90 3.98
CA ALA A 142 -0.16 15.70 4.46
C ALA A 142 -1.53 15.08 4.11
N GLN A 143 -1.67 14.49 2.92
CA GLN A 143 -2.89 13.77 2.55
C GLN A 143 -3.05 12.47 3.36
N LEU A 144 -1.97 11.75 3.59
CA LEU A 144 -1.97 10.54 4.41
C LEU A 144 -2.38 10.87 5.86
N ASP A 145 -1.81 11.93 6.44
CA ASP A 145 -2.16 12.41 7.78
C ASP A 145 -3.64 12.72 7.87
N ALA A 146 -4.18 13.48 6.90
CA ALA A 146 -5.57 13.86 6.87
C ALA A 146 -6.54 12.67 6.67
N VAL A 147 -6.13 11.60 5.94
CA VAL A 147 -6.89 10.31 5.89
C VAL A 147 -6.91 9.68 7.28
N CYS A 148 -5.78 9.59 7.95
CA CYS A 148 -5.70 9.03 9.29
C CYS A 148 -6.49 9.84 10.31
N GLU A 149 -6.41 11.17 10.29
CA GLU A 149 -7.19 12.08 11.14
C GLU A 149 -8.70 11.88 10.92
N ALA A 150 -9.15 11.81 9.66
CA ALA A 150 -10.57 11.57 9.36
C ALA A 150 -11.08 10.24 9.93
N VAL A 151 -10.28 9.18 9.86
CA VAL A 151 -10.59 7.86 10.44
C VAL A 151 -10.63 7.93 11.97
N ILE A 152 -9.64 8.60 12.59
CA ILE A 152 -9.51 8.75 14.04
C ILE A 152 -10.65 9.57 14.62
N ASP A 153 -10.92 10.75 14.06
CA ASP A 153 -11.92 11.69 14.57
C ASP A 153 -13.34 11.09 14.53
N ASN A 154 -13.60 10.24 13.55
CA ASN A 154 -14.90 9.61 13.38
C ASN A 154 -14.98 8.20 13.98
N GLN A 155 -13.90 7.67 14.57
CA GLN A 155 -13.83 6.34 15.19
C GLN A 155 -14.36 5.24 14.26
N VAL A 156 -13.96 5.26 12.99
CA VAL A 156 -14.40 4.32 11.96
C VAL A 156 -13.32 3.26 11.71
N PRO A 157 -13.63 1.95 11.68
CA PRO A 157 -12.67 0.94 11.31
C PRO A 157 -12.14 1.17 9.89
N ALA A 158 -10.86 0.84 9.67
CA ALA A 158 -10.21 1.00 8.38
C ALA A 158 -9.42 -0.24 7.96
N LEU A 159 -9.54 -0.62 6.68
CA LEU A 159 -8.74 -1.67 6.04
C LEU A 159 -7.97 -1.07 4.86
N PHE A 160 -6.68 -0.89 5.01
CA PHE A 160 -5.79 -0.37 3.96
C PHE A 160 -4.94 -1.50 3.42
N SER A 161 -5.00 -1.71 2.10
CA SER A 161 -4.45 -2.89 1.45
C SER A 161 -3.44 -2.56 0.37
N LEU A 162 -2.53 -3.50 0.12
CA LEU A 162 -1.56 -3.47 -0.98
C LEU A 162 -0.71 -2.19 -1.02
N SER A 163 -0.31 -1.68 0.13
CA SER A 163 0.66 -0.59 0.19
C SER A 163 2.07 -1.16 0.08
N VAL A 164 2.87 -0.62 -0.83
CA VAL A 164 4.26 -1.04 -1.01
C VAL A 164 5.09 -0.73 0.24
N THR A 165 6.06 -1.61 0.54
CA THR A 165 6.99 -1.44 1.68
C THR A 165 8.38 -0.99 1.25
N GLY A 166 8.61 -0.85 -0.06
CA GLY A 166 9.92 -0.57 -0.62
C GLY A 166 10.86 -1.79 -0.69
N ALA A 167 10.47 -2.90 -0.09
CA ALA A 167 11.24 -4.14 -0.19
C ALA A 167 11.02 -4.82 -1.53
N GLN A 168 12.10 -5.37 -2.09
CA GLN A 168 12.06 -6.22 -3.29
C GLN A 168 13.18 -7.24 -3.23
N SER A 169 12.90 -8.45 -3.68
CA SER A 169 13.95 -9.43 -4.00
C SER A 169 13.80 -9.91 -5.42
N VAL A 170 14.93 -10.20 -6.06
CA VAL A 170 15.01 -10.71 -7.43
C VAL A 170 15.93 -11.92 -7.46
N SER A 171 15.51 -13.00 -8.09
CA SER A 171 16.31 -14.20 -8.28
C SER A 171 16.34 -14.58 -9.76
N PRO A 172 17.53 -14.90 -10.32
CA PRO A 172 18.86 -14.86 -9.72
C PRO A 172 19.32 -13.45 -9.30
N VAL A 173 20.11 -13.34 -8.21
CA VAL A 173 20.59 -12.07 -7.67
C VAL A 173 21.59 -11.38 -8.61
N ASP A 174 21.51 -10.07 -8.73
CA ASP A 174 22.47 -9.21 -9.46
C ASP A 174 22.94 -8.06 -8.57
N PRO A 175 24.22 -7.66 -8.63
CA PRO A 175 24.75 -6.56 -7.81
C PRO A 175 24.05 -5.21 -8.01
N HIS A 176 23.37 -5.01 -9.14
CA HIS A 176 22.69 -3.76 -9.47
C HIS A 176 21.23 -3.73 -8.99
N ASP A 177 20.70 -4.84 -8.44
CA ASP A 177 19.32 -4.88 -7.92
C ASP A 177 19.08 -3.80 -6.87
N GLN A 178 19.96 -3.72 -5.87
CA GLN A 178 19.79 -2.78 -4.76
C GLN A 178 19.95 -1.31 -5.18
N PRO A 179 20.97 -0.89 -5.92
CA PRO A 179 21.08 0.50 -6.39
C PRO A 179 19.88 0.97 -7.22
N LEU A 180 19.32 0.09 -8.07
CA LEU A 180 18.13 0.42 -8.87
C LEU A 180 16.88 0.49 -8.01
N LEU A 181 16.74 -0.39 -7.02
CA LEU A 181 15.64 -0.36 -6.05
C LEU A 181 15.67 0.90 -5.19
N ASP A 182 16.84 1.29 -4.69
CA ASP A 182 17.01 2.49 -3.88
C ASP A 182 16.61 3.75 -4.67
N ALA A 183 17.07 3.86 -5.92
CA ALA A 183 16.69 4.97 -6.79
C ALA A 183 15.17 4.96 -7.11
N PHE A 184 14.57 3.79 -7.33
CA PHE A 184 13.12 3.67 -7.50
C PHE A 184 12.37 4.13 -6.25
N ASN A 185 12.75 3.68 -5.06
CA ASN A 185 12.13 4.07 -3.80
C ASN A 185 12.26 5.59 -3.56
N ASP A 186 13.42 6.19 -3.87
CA ASP A 186 13.59 7.64 -3.80
C ASP A 186 12.69 8.38 -4.80
N HIS A 187 12.49 7.82 -5.99
CA HIS A 187 11.53 8.35 -6.95
C HIS A 187 10.10 8.36 -6.39
N GLN A 188 9.70 7.32 -5.67
CA GLN A 188 8.36 7.24 -5.07
C GLN A 188 8.11 8.32 -4.01
N ARG A 189 9.17 8.87 -3.38
CA ARG A 189 9.08 9.97 -2.39
C ARG A 189 8.99 11.37 -3.02
N ARG A 190 9.09 11.48 -4.33
CA ARG A 190 9.04 12.79 -5.03
C ARG A 190 7.73 13.51 -4.77
N ALA A 191 7.77 14.85 -4.84
CA ALA A 191 6.62 15.72 -4.62
C ALA A 191 5.97 15.57 -3.23
N GLY A 192 6.75 15.16 -2.22
CA GLY A 192 6.28 15.01 -0.85
C GLY A 192 5.38 13.79 -0.61
N ARG A 193 5.40 12.81 -1.52
CA ARG A 193 4.66 11.56 -1.33
C ARG A 193 5.22 10.76 -0.17
N ALA A 194 4.36 10.03 0.50
CA ALA A 194 4.74 9.14 1.59
C ALA A 194 5.57 7.93 1.08
N GLY A 195 5.35 7.50 -0.18
CA GLY A 195 6.11 6.42 -0.78
C GLY A 195 6.10 5.13 0.03
N PRO A 196 7.22 4.40 0.08
CA PRO A 196 7.31 3.12 0.78
C PRO A 196 7.03 3.18 2.28
N GLU A 197 7.12 4.35 2.90
CA GLU A 197 6.87 4.56 4.33
C GLU A 197 5.38 4.71 4.67
N ALA A 198 4.51 4.90 3.66
CA ALA A 198 3.11 5.25 3.84
C ALA A 198 2.37 4.33 4.82
N ILE A 199 2.50 3.01 4.64
CA ILE A 199 1.78 2.05 5.50
C ILE A 199 2.28 2.06 6.95
N THR A 200 3.58 2.29 7.15
CA THR A 200 4.19 2.41 8.47
C THR A 200 3.74 3.69 9.17
N LEU A 201 3.73 4.80 8.45
CA LEU A 201 3.26 6.10 8.96
C LEU A 201 1.77 6.05 9.32
N ALA A 202 0.93 5.50 8.43
CA ALA A 202 -0.50 5.33 8.70
C ALA A 202 -0.74 4.46 9.94
N GLY A 203 -0.05 3.32 10.04
CA GLY A 203 -0.16 2.44 11.20
C GLY A 203 0.26 3.12 12.51
N ALA A 204 1.31 3.94 12.48
CA ALA A 204 1.77 4.70 13.65
C ALA A 204 0.76 5.78 14.05
N ALA A 205 0.23 6.56 13.09
CA ALA A 205 -0.77 7.59 13.34
C ALA A 205 -2.05 7.00 13.95
N LEU A 206 -2.56 5.91 13.37
CA LEU A 206 -3.78 5.25 13.86
C LEU A 206 -3.59 4.67 15.26
N ARG A 207 -2.43 4.07 15.58
CA ARG A 207 -2.12 3.64 16.97
C ARG A 207 -2.08 4.81 17.94
N ALA A 208 -1.44 5.92 17.54
CA ALA A 208 -1.40 7.14 18.36
C ALA A 208 -2.80 7.72 18.60
N GLY A 209 -3.71 7.56 17.63
CA GLY A 209 -5.14 7.90 17.74
C GLY A 209 -5.99 6.91 18.54
N GLY A 210 -5.38 5.92 19.19
CA GLY A 210 -6.08 4.97 20.07
C GLY A 210 -6.66 3.75 19.37
N PHE A 211 -6.28 3.49 18.11
CA PHE A 211 -6.72 2.31 17.37
C PHE A 211 -5.84 1.09 17.66
N THR A 212 -6.47 -0.06 17.72
CA THR A 212 -5.77 -1.34 17.61
C THR A 212 -5.45 -1.59 16.15
N VAL A 213 -4.14 -1.68 15.81
CA VAL A 213 -3.69 -1.87 14.42
C VAL A 213 -2.96 -3.19 14.27
N ARG A 214 -3.50 -4.05 13.41
CA ARG A 214 -2.89 -5.31 12.98
C ARG A 214 -2.43 -5.21 11.54
N SER A 215 -1.44 -6.03 11.17
CA SER A 215 -0.88 -6.05 9.82
C SER A 215 -0.75 -7.45 9.27
N ALA A 216 -0.74 -7.57 7.94
CA ALA A 216 -0.43 -8.79 7.21
C ALA A 216 0.52 -8.44 6.06
N GLU A 217 1.59 -9.22 5.90
CA GLU A 217 2.45 -9.12 4.73
C GLU A 217 1.72 -9.71 3.53
N THR A 218 1.66 -8.93 2.46
CA THR A 218 0.93 -9.26 1.23
C THR A 218 1.81 -9.11 -0.01
N PRO A 219 3.00 -9.76 -0.04
CA PRO A 219 3.93 -9.57 -1.13
C PRO A 219 3.38 -10.10 -2.45
N TRP A 220 3.65 -9.42 -3.56
CA TRP A 220 3.56 -10.06 -4.86
C TRP A 220 4.68 -11.07 -5.00
N GLN A 221 4.33 -12.28 -5.36
CA GLN A 221 5.26 -13.34 -5.72
C GLN A 221 5.08 -13.65 -7.20
N LEU A 222 5.99 -13.14 -8.02
CA LEU A 222 5.91 -13.19 -9.47
C LEU A 222 6.96 -14.13 -10.03
N SER A 223 6.57 -15.00 -10.95
CA SER A 223 7.48 -15.97 -11.56
C SER A 223 7.20 -16.17 -13.04
N ALA A 224 8.28 -16.31 -13.81
CA ALA A 224 8.19 -16.78 -15.18
C ALA A 224 7.90 -18.30 -15.21
N PRO A 225 7.14 -18.81 -16.21
CA PRO A 225 6.55 -18.06 -17.33
C PRO A 225 5.17 -17.44 -17.03
N GLY A 226 4.54 -17.76 -15.88
CA GLY A 226 3.16 -17.40 -15.58
C GLY A 226 2.87 -15.87 -15.62
N ASP A 227 3.78 -15.10 -15.06
CA ASP A 227 3.63 -13.64 -14.89
C ASP A 227 4.43 -12.83 -15.90
N SER A 228 4.97 -13.45 -16.95
CA SER A 228 5.99 -12.83 -17.82
C SER A 228 5.61 -11.48 -18.40
N ALA A 229 4.37 -11.29 -18.84
CA ALA A 229 3.91 -10.02 -19.41
C ALA A 229 3.85 -8.92 -18.36
N PHE A 230 3.34 -9.23 -17.17
CA PHE A 230 3.27 -8.29 -16.06
C PHE A 230 4.67 -7.94 -15.53
N VAL A 231 5.52 -8.95 -15.36
CA VAL A 231 6.91 -8.75 -14.90
C VAL A 231 7.69 -7.87 -15.87
N ALA A 232 7.56 -8.07 -17.18
CA ALA A 232 8.23 -7.23 -18.18
C ALA A 232 7.83 -5.75 -18.06
N GLN A 233 6.54 -5.47 -17.88
CA GLN A 233 6.03 -4.12 -17.68
C GLN A 233 6.52 -3.53 -16.35
N LEU A 234 6.42 -4.29 -15.26
CA LEU A 234 6.88 -3.89 -13.93
C LEU A 234 8.36 -3.49 -13.92
N LEU A 235 9.22 -4.30 -14.55
CA LEU A 235 10.65 -4.02 -14.64
C LEU A 235 10.92 -2.74 -15.43
N GLN A 236 10.23 -2.53 -16.56
CA GLN A 236 10.41 -1.34 -17.37
C GLN A 236 10.01 -0.07 -16.61
N GLU A 237 8.82 -0.05 -16.00
CA GLU A 237 8.33 1.12 -15.26
C GLU A 237 9.22 1.49 -14.08
N ARG A 238 9.69 0.49 -13.33
CA ARG A 238 10.61 0.72 -12.20
C ARG A 238 11.97 1.24 -12.66
N LEU A 239 12.48 0.69 -13.76
CA LEU A 239 13.74 1.13 -14.33
C LEU A 239 13.65 2.57 -14.82
N ASP A 240 12.59 2.93 -15.54
CA ASP A 240 12.38 4.28 -16.03
C ASP A 240 12.31 5.28 -14.87
N ALA A 241 11.60 4.95 -13.81
CA ALA A 241 11.53 5.76 -12.60
C ALA A 241 12.89 5.89 -11.90
N ALA A 242 13.66 4.79 -11.79
CA ALA A 242 14.99 4.81 -11.19
C ALA A 242 15.98 5.69 -11.97
N VAL A 243 15.97 5.61 -13.32
CA VAL A 243 16.82 6.43 -14.19
C VAL A 243 16.38 7.91 -14.17
N VAL A 244 15.09 8.20 -14.05
CA VAL A 244 14.60 9.57 -13.85
C VAL A 244 15.07 10.13 -12.50
N GLN A 245 15.17 9.30 -11.49
CA GLN A 245 15.67 9.68 -10.16
C GLN A 245 17.18 9.88 -10.16
N ASP A 246 17.91 8.93 -10.71
CA ASP A 246 19.38 8.99 -10.86
C ASP A 246 19.79 8.67 -12.30
N PRO A 247 20.00 9.70 -13.14
CA PRO A 247 20.47 9.50 -14.51
C PRO A 247 21.84 8.82 -14.62
N GLY A 248 22.65 8.83 -13.55
CA GLY A 248 23.94 8.13 -13.50
C GLY A 248 23.81 6.62 -13.62
N LEU A 249 22.64 6.08 -13.28
CA LEU A 249 22.33 4.65 -13.39
C LEU A 249 22.02 4.18 -14.82
N SER A 250 21.86 5.08 -15.80
CA SER A 250 21.34 4.76 -17.15
C SER A 250 22.10 3.65 -17.88
N VAL A 251 23.42 3.57 -17.73
CA VAL A 251 24.25 2.54 -18.37
C VAL A 251 24.04 1.18 -17.74
N ILE A 252 24.08 1.09 -16.40
CA ILE A 252 23.86 -0.16 -15.67
C ILE A 252 22.42 -0.60 -15.79
N ALA A 253 21.47 0.30 -15.77
CA ALA A 253 20.05 0.06 -15.94
C ALA A 253 19.74 -0.69 -17.25
N LYS A 254 20.35 -0.26 -18.36
CA LYS A 254 20.17 -0.95 -19.65
C LYS A 254 20.71 -2.37 -19.62
N ALA A 255 21.93 -2.58 -19.12
CA ALA A 255 22.54 -3.90 -19.04
C ALA A 255 21.75 -4.82 -18.11
N TRP A 256 21.30 -4.30 -16.97
CA TRP A 256 20.47 -5.01 -16.02
C TRP A 256 19.13 -5.44 -16.64
N PHE A 257 18.47 -4.56 -17.38
CA PHE A 257 17.19 -4.86 -18.01
C PHE A 257 17.30 -5.97 -19.07
N GLU A 258 18.34 -5.93 -19.90
CA GLU A 258 18.60 -6.99 -20.88
C GLU A 258 18.87 -8.36 -20.19
N LEU A 259 19.61 -8.35 -19.09
CA LEU A 259 19.81 -9.54 -18.28
C LEU A 259 18.48 -10.09 -17.75
N ARG A 260 17.62 -9.22 -17.15
CA ARG A 260 16.34 -9.62 -16.59
C ARG A 260 15.38 -10.13 -17.66
N ARG A 261 15.38 -9.51 -18.84
CA ARG A 261 14.61 -10.00 -19.97
C ARG A 261 15.04 -11.40 -20.41
N ALA A 262 16.34 -11.64 -20.52
CA ALA A 262 16.86 -12.97 -20.87
C ALA A 262 16.47 -14.02 -19.80
N GLN A 263 16.55 -13.69 -18.51
CA GLN A 263 16.11 -14.57 -17.43
C GLN A 263 14.60 -14.84 -17.46
N LEU A 264 13.81 -13.85 -17.85
CA LEU A 264 12.36 -13.99 -18.04
C LEU A 264 12.04 -14.94 -19.20
N GLU A 265 12.72 -14.81 -20.33
CA GLU A 265 12.58 -15.68 -21.51
C GLU A 265 13.00 -17.13 -21.20
N LEU A 266 14.03 -17.32 -20.37
CA LEU A 266 14.47 -18.63 -19.90
C LEU A 266 13.55 -19.25 -18.83
N GLY A 267 12.58 -18.50 -18.32
CA GLY A 267 11.65 -18.98 -17.29
C GLY A 267 12.28 -19.15 -15.90
N VAL A 268 13.40 -18.46 -15.62
CA VAL A 268 14.13 -18.59 -14.34
C VAL A 268 14.00 -17.37 -13.42
N LEU A 269 13.39 -16.28 -13.90
CA LEU A 269 13.23 -15.05 -13.14
C LEU A 269 12.11 -15.18 -12.11
N GLN A 270 12.42 -14.82 -10.88
CA GLN A 270 11.46 -14.68 -9.78
C GLN A 270 11.62 -13.30 -9.15
N ILE A 271 10.51 -12.67 -8.83
CA ILE A 271 10.49 -11.35 -8.18
C ILE A 271 9.50 -11.40 -7.04
N GLU A 272 9.93 -10.96 -5.86
CA GLU A 272 9.05 -10.64 -4.77
C GLU A 272 9.01 -9.12 -4.58
N VAL A 273 7.82 -8.54 -4.48
CA VAL A 273 7.61 -7.12 -4.19
C VAL A 273 6.86 -7.00 -2.88
N GLY A 274 7.50 -6.40 -1.89
CA GLY A 274 6.92 -6.24 -0.57
C GLY A 274 5.70 -5.32 -0.57
N HIS A 275 4.59 -5.83 -0.07
CA HIS A 275 3.38 -5.09 0.24
C HIS A 275 2.91 -5.47 1.63
N ARG A 276 2.14 -4.57 2.24
CA ARG A 276 1.53 -4.79 3.55
C ARG A 276 0.11 -4.27 3.56
N ASP A 277 -0.78 -5.04 4.20
CA ASP A 277 -2.12 -4.62 4.56
C ASP A 277 -2.17 -4.27 6.05
N ILE A 278 -2.98 -3.29 6.43
CA ILE A 278 -3.30 -3.01 7.83
C ILE A 278 -4.80 -2.95 8.05
N LEU A 279 -5.22 -3.48 9.20
CA LEU A 279 -6.55 -3.34 9.78
C LEU A 279 -6.43 -2.47 11.03
N ALA A 280 -7.16 -1.37 11.05
CA ALA A 280 -7.24 -0.48 12.19
C ALA A 280 -8.67 -0.50 12.75
N LEU A 281 -8.81 -0.85 14.03
CA LEU A 281 -10.08 -0.93 14.73
C LEU A 281 -10.09 0.08 15.87
N PRO A 282 -11.17 0.89 16.03
CA PRO A 282 -11.31 1.79 17.16
C PRO A 282 -11.14 1.07 18.49
N GLY A 283 -10.38 1.66 19.41
CA GLY A 283 -10.13 1.10 20.74
C GLY A 283 -11.41 1.03 21.56
N GLY A 284 -11.62 -0.10 22.24
CA GLY A 284 -12.78 -0.29 23.14
C GLY A 284 -13.24 -1.74 23.32
N THR A 285 -12.82 -2.68 22.47
CA THR A 285 -13.15 -4.10 22.63
C THR A 285 -11.93 -4.88 23.17
N SER A 286 -12.02 -5.35 24.40
CA SER A 286 -10.94 -5.93 25.21
C SER A 286 -10.24 -7.14 24.57
N ALA A 287 -10.94 -7.94 23.75
CA ALA A 287 -10.39 -9.16 23.17
C ALA A 287 -9.38 -8.93 22.03
N PHE A 288 -9.45 -7.80 21.34
CA PHE A 288 -8.55 -7.47 20.21
C PHE A 288 -7.27 -6.76 20.67
N ALA A 289 -7.35 -5.99 21.75
CA ALA A 289 -6.21 -5.26 22.31
C ALA A 289 -5.08 -6.20 22.76
N GLU A 290 -5.41 -7.31 23.41
CA GLU A 290 -4.43 -8.29 23.92
C GLU A 290 -3.65 -8.99 22.80
N ARG A 291 -4.29 -9.31 21.67
CA ARG A 291 -3.61 -9.96 20.53
C ARG A 291 -2.67 -9.01 19.80
N ALA A 292 -3.05 -7.76 19.63
CA ALA A 292 -2.24 -6.75 18.96
C ALA A 292 -0.97 -6.38 19.74
N GLU A 293 -1.03 -6.37 21.08
CA GLU A 293 0.16 -6.14 21.93
C GLU A 293 1.19 -7.26 21.81
N VAL A 294 0.74 -8.50 21.65
CA VAL A 294 1.64 -9.67 21.47
C VAL A 294 2.35 -9.60 20.12
N GLU A 295 1.63 -9.26 19.05
CA GLU A 295 2.22 -9.14 17.71
C GLU A 295 3.18 -7.95 17.61
N HIS A 296 2.82 -6.80 18.19
CA HIS A 296 3.70 -5.63 18.21
C HIS A 296 5.01 -5.90 18.96
N ARG A 297 4.97 -6.66 20.06
CA ARG A 297 6.20 -7.07 20.78
C ARG A 297 7.05 -8.02 19.95
N ALA A 298 6.44 -8.92 19.16
CA ALA A 298 7.17 -9.82 18.28
C ALA A 298 7.86 -9.06 17.14
N ASP A 299 7.18 -8.08 16.53
CA ASP A 299 7.70 -7.27 15.41
C ASP A 299 8.87 -6.39 15.86
N VAL A 300 8.77 -5.75 17.05
CA VAL A 300 9.86 -4.96 17.64
C VAL A 300 11.07 -5.84 18.01
N THR A 301 10.83 -7.08 18.43
CA THR A 301 11.90 -8.01 18.79
C THR A 301 12.63 -8.53 17.54
N THR A 302 11.93 -8.72 16.43
CA THR A 302 12.52 -9.16 15.16
C THR A 302 13.34 -8.07 14.48
N GLN A 303 12.98 -6.80 14.67
CA GLN A 303 13.78 -5.65 14.17
C GLN A 303 14.98 -5.30 15.05
N ALA A 304 15.04 -5.81 16.28
CA ALA A 304 16.10 -5.50 17.26
C ALA A 304 17.23 -6.53 17.33
N GLU A 305 17.20 -7.60 16.52
CA GLU A 305 18.36 -8.49 16.44
C GLU A 305 19.45 -7.85 15.55
N PRO A 306 20.58 -7.39 16.14
CA PRO A 306 21.67 -6.87 15.34
C PRO A 306 22.33 -8.02 14.57
N LEU A 307 22.64 -7.78 13.29
CA LEU A 307 23.47 -8.62 12.40
C LEU A 307 24.90 -8.86 12.94
N TYR A 308 25.05 -9.23 14.18
CA TYR A 308 26.35 -9.44 14.86
C TYR A 308 26.68 -10.91 15.13
N GLY A 309 26.06 -11.87 14.44
CA GLY A 309 26.28 -13.29 14.68
C GLY A 309 26.88 -14.11 13.53
N ALA A 310 26.87 -13.60 12.30
CA ALA A 310 27.28 -14.39 11.13
C ALA A 310 28.79 -14.39 10.84
N GLY A 311 29.54 -13.41 11.37
CA GLY A 311 30.98 -13.27 11.12
C GLY A 311 31.90 -14.15 11.98
N GLN A 312 31.44 -14.67 13.10
CA GLN A 312 32.28 -15.46 14.01
C GLN A 312 32.28 -16.96 13.70
N ARG A 313 31.20 -17.51 13.16
CA ARG A 313 31.13 -18.96 12.83
C ARG A 313 31.94 -19.38 11.61
N ILE A 314 32.31 -18.45 10.73
CA ILE A 314 33.13 -18.74 9.55
C ILE A 314 34.63 -18.77 9.90
N ARG A 315 35.07 -18.10 10.97
CA ARG A 315 36.49 -18.12 11.40
C ARG A 315 36.89 -19.36 12.18
N GLU A 316 35.97 -20.07 12.80
CA GLU A 316 36.26 -21.30 13.53
C GLU A 316 36.31 -22.55 12.65
N GLN A 317 35.76 -22.52 11.44
CA GLN A 317 35.84 -23.63 10.47
C GLN A 317 37.08 -23.63 9.57
N ILE A 318 37.84 -22.55 9.52
CA ILE A 318 39.06 -22.46 8.69
C ILE A 318 40.35 -22.68 9.51
N GLY A 319 40.26 -22.73 10.85
CA GLY A 319 41.41 -22.86 11.75
C GLY A 319 41.84 -24.27 12.14
N ALA A 320 41.25 -25.32 11.58
CA ALA A 320 41.57 -26.71 11.95
C ALA A 320 41.99 -27.53 10.72
N SER A 321 43.10 -27.17 10.09
CA SER A 321 43.80 -28.04 9.15
C SER A 321 45.23 -27.54 8.95
N GLU A 322 46.13 -27.95 9.79
CA GLU A 322 47.57 -28.12 9.46
C GLU A 322 48.26 -28.90 10.56
N PRO A 323 49.39 -29.58 10.26
CA PRO A 323 49.52 -30.93 9.76
C PRO A 323 49.83 -31.94 10.83
#